data_d724647cf1f388b06ba885442407ac70
#
_entry.id   d724647cf1f388b06ba885442407ac70
#
_cell.length_a   1.000
_cell.length_b   1.000
_cell.length_c   1.000
_cell.angle_alpha   90.00
_cell.angle_beta   90.00
_cell.angle_gamma   90.00
#
_symmetry.space_group_name_H-M   'P 1'
#
loop_
_entity.id
_entity.type
_entity.pdbx_description
1 polymer ?
#
loop_
_entity_poly.entity_id
_entity_poly.type
_entity_poly.pdbx_seq_one_letter_code
_entity_poly.pdbx_strand_id
1 'polypeptide(L)'
;MNQSERFSVEPNQHAVGGWISFLAHLLFILAAWTLFIKYLFPIVYSLAYGEPLTRYIYWDLWPIAHIWLGWALLARPPYTRALAIGMAVIEIVIICTLFAWFLAEPDWTIWRTNWFVNKAFVLTCFILILGTALYRPARL
;
A
#
# COMPACT_ATOMS: atom_id res chain seq x y z
N MET A 1 19.89 35.02 -22.62
CA MET A 1 19.43 33.72 -22.10
C MET A 1 18.48 33.12 -23.13
N ASN A 2 18.92 32.06 -23.81
CA ASN A 2 18.30 31.54 -25.02
C ASN A 2 17.02 30.77 -24.69
N GLN A 3 15.89 31.04 -25.36
CA GLN A 3 14.60 30.37 -25.13
C GLN A 3 14.64 28.86 -25.40
N SER A 4 15.64 28.37 -26.12
CA SER A 4 15.84 26.93 -26.39
C SER A 4 16.28 26.11 -25.17
N GLU A 5 16.83 26.73 -24.14
CA GLU A 5 17.23 26.01 -22.89
C GLU A 5 16.08 25.76 -21.92
N ARG A 6 14.93 26.43 -22.08
CA ARG A 6 13.75 26.23 -21.23
C ARG A 6 12.93 24.98 -21.58
N PHE A 7 13.09 24.44 -22.77
CA PHE A 7 12.27 23.33 -23.27
C PHE A 7 12.84 21.93 -22.98
N SER A 8 14.09 21.81 -22.49
CA SER A 8 14.75 20.51 -22.36
C SER A 8 14.65 19.86 -20.98
N VAL A 9 14.07 20.52 -19.98
CA VAL A 9 14.06 20.01 -18.57
C VAL A 9 12.70 19.46 -18.11
N GLU A 10 11.59 19.77 -18.81
CA GLU A 10 10.25 19.52 -18.28
C GLU A 10 9.63 18.12 -18.46
N PRO A 11 9.88 17.31 -19.51
CA PRO A 11 9.13 16.06 -19.71
C PRO A 11 9.32 15.02 -18.59
N ASN A 12 10.51 14.99 -17.98
CA ASN A 12 10.83 13.98 -16.98
C ASN A 12 10.24 14.28 -15.59
N GLN A 13 10.04 15.55 -15.23
CA GLN A 13 9.47 15.93 -13.94
C GLN A 13 7.98 15.66 -13.86
N HIS A 14 7.23 15.86 -14.96
CA HIS A 14 5.81 15.56 -15.03
C HIS A 14 5.54 14.05 -14.96
N ALA A 15 6.36 13.23 -15.62
CA ALA A 15 6.25 11.78 -15.58
C ALA A 15 6.50 11.21 -14.17
N VAL A 16 7.53 11.68 -13.47
CA VAL A 16 7.84 11.26 -12.08
C VAL A 16 6.74 11.72 -11.13
N GLY A 17 6.20 12.92 -11.29
CA GLY A 17 5.08 13.41 -10.48
C GLY A 17 3.82 12.57 -10.65
N GLY A 18 3.50 12.18 -11.88
CA GLY A 18 2.37 11.29 -12.20
C GLY A 18 2.53 9.91 -11.59
N TRP A 19 3.73 9.34 -11.63
CA TRP A 19 4.02 8.04 -11.03
C TRP A 19 3.84 8.03 -9.50
N ILE A 20 4.36 9.05 -8.81
CA ILE A 20 4.21 9.19 -7.36
C ILE A 20 2.73 9.37 -6.98
N SER A 21 1.99 10.17 -7.74
CA SER A 21 0.56 10.34 -7.57
C SER A 21 -0.19 9.01 -7.76
N PHE A 22 0.17 8.23 -8.76
CA PHE A 22 -0.40 6.89 -8.98
C PHE A 22 -0.17 5.98 -7.78
N LEU A 23 1.06 5.90 -7.24
CA LEU A 23 1.37 5.10 -6.05
C LEU A 23 0.58 5.55 -4.82
N ALA A 24 0.40 6.86 -4.63
CA ALA A 24 -0.40 7.40 -3.54
C ALA A 24 -1.88 6.97 -3.65
N HIS A 25 -2.48 7.07 -4.84
CA HIS A 25 -3.87 6.63 -5.05
C HIS A 25 -4.02 5.11 -4.87
N LEU A 26 -3.01 4.34 -5.29
CA LEU A 26 -2.98 2.89 -5.06
C LEU A 26 -3.02 2.56 -3.56
N LEU A 27 -2.29 3.30 -2.73
CA LEU A 27 -2.33 3.15 -1.26
C LEU A 27 -3.70 3.51 -0.68
N PHE A 28 -4.36 4.56 -1.17
CA PHE A 28 -5.72 4.89 -0.74
C PHE A 28 -6.72 3.80 -1.11
N ILE A 29 -6.60 3.21 -2.29
CA ILE A 29 -7.43 2.06 -2.71
C ILE A 29 -7.17 0.86 -1.79
N LEU A 30 -5.90 0.54 -1.49
CA LEU A 30 -5.55 -0.52 -0.55
C LEU A 30 -6.12 -0.28 0.85
N ALA A 31 -6.01 0.95 1.35
CA ALA A 31 -6.56 1.33 2.66
C ALA A 31 -8.10 1.18 2.67
N ALA A 32 -8.78 1.71 1.65
CA ALA A 32 -10.23 1.61 1.53
C ALA A 32 -10.69 0.15 1.45
N TRP A 33 -10.01 -0.67 0.64
CA TRP A 33 -10.29 -2.11 0.53
C TRP A 33 -10.09 -2.83 1.85
N THR A 34 -9.00 -2.53 2.55
CA THR A 34 -8.72 -3.12 3.88
C THR A 34 -9.79 -2.73 4.89
N LEU A 35 -10.21 -1.45 4.92
CA LEU A 35 -11.29 -1.00 5.78
C LEU A 35 -12.62 -1.69 5.46
N PHE A 36 -12.91 -1.86 4.18
CA PHE A 36 -14.13 -2.56 3.76
C PHE A 36 -14.13 -4.02 4.26
N ILE A 37 -13.08 -4.77 4.00
CA ILE A 37 -13.01 -6.21 4.33
C ILE A 37 -12.85 -6.47 5.82
N LYS A 38 -12.06 -5.66 6.53
CA LYS A 38 -11.75 -5.91 7.96
C LYS A 38 -12.75 -5.30 8.93
N TYR A 39 -13.48 -4.27 8.51
CA TYR A 39 -14.38 -3.56 9.41
C TYR A 39 -15.81 -3.51 8.89
N LEU A 40 -16.04 -2.94 7.71
CA LEU A 40 -17.40 -2.74 7.21
C LEU A 40 -18.12 -4.07 6.99
N PHE A 41 -17.51 -4.99 6.27
CA PHE A 41 -18.11 -6.30 6.00
C PHE A 41 -18.38 -7.11 7.29
N PRO A 42 -17.43 -7.28 8.23
CA PRO A 42 -17.69 -7.96 9.51
C PRO A 42 -18.78 -7.27 10.36
N ILE A 43 -18.85 -5.94 10.38
CA ILE A 43 -19.90 -5.20 11.11
C ILE A 43 -21.27 -5.53 10.51
N VAL A 44 -21.44 -5.40 9.20
CA VAL A 44 -22.70 -5.69 8.51
C VAL A 44 -23.10 -7.15 8.72
N TYR A 45 -22.15 -8.08 8.62
CA TYR A 45 -22.39 -9.50 8.86
C TYR A 45 -22.86 -9.75 10.30
N SER A 46 -22.15 -9.24 11.31
CA SER A 46 -22.50 -9.42 12.71
C SER A 46 -23.90 -8.86 13.02
N LEU A 47 -24.23 -7.68 12.48
CA LEU A 47 -25.55 -7.09 12.66
C LEU A 47 -26.66 -7.92 11.99
N ALA A 48 -26.41 -8.46 10.81
CA ALA A 48 -27.39 -9.26 10.05
C ALA A 48 -27.68 -10.62 10.71
N TYR A 49 -26.67 -11.22 11.36
CA TYR A 49 -26.80 -12.55 11.96
C TYR A 49 -26.87 -12.56 13.49
N GLY A 50 -26.91 -11.38 14.14
CA GLY A 50 -26.96 -11.28 15.60
C GLY A 50 -25.71 -11.75 16.33
N GLU A 51 -24.57 -11.76 15.63
CA GLU A 51 -23.28 -12.18 16.19
C GLU A 51 -22.58 -11.02 16.93
N PRO A 52 -21.74 -11.30 17.96
CA PRO A 52 -20.98 -10.26 18.63
C PRO A 52 -19.99 -9.58 17.68
N LEU A 53 -19.97 -8.24 17.65
CA LEU A 53 -19.04 -7.45 16.81
C LEU A 53 -17.56 -7.80 17.04
N THR A 54 -17.21 -8.15 18.28
CA THR A 54 -15.84 -8.50 18.67
C THR A 54 -15.33 -9.82 18.08
N ARG A 55 -16.22 -10.66 17.53
CA ARG A 55 -15.87 -11.99 17.01
C ARG A 55 -15.09 -11.93 15.71
N TYR A 56 -15.37 -10.93 14.87
CA TYR A 56 -14.86 -10.86 13.49
C TYR A 56 -14.01 -9.62 13.22
N ILE A 57 -13.97 -8.67 14.14
CA ILE A 57 -13.20 -7.44 13.97
C ILE A 57 -11.83 -7.60 14.63
N TYR A 58 -10.79 -7.63 13.79
CA TYR A 58 -9.40 -7.59 14.25
C TYR A 58 -8.88 -6.16 14.08
N TRP A 59 -8.71 -5.46 15.21
CA TRP A 59 -8.17 -4.11 15.23
C TRP A 59 -6.73 -4.09 14.75
N ASP A 60 -6.45 -3.33 13.72
CA ASP A 60 -5.10 -3.00 13.30
C ASP A 60 -5.01 -1.56 12.79
N LEU A 61 -3.81 -0.98 12.87
CA LEU A 61 -3.56 0.41 12.46
C LEU A 61 -3.04 0.52 11.01
N TRP A 62 -2.90 -0.58 10.30
CA TRP A 62 -2.35 -0.60 8.94
C TRP A 62 -3.12 0.27 7.94
N PRO A 63 -4.45 0.28 7.90
CA PRO A 63 -5.18 1.17 7.00
C PRO A 63 -4.85 2.64 7.23
N ILE A 64 -4.70 3.05 8.50
CA ILE A 64 -4.31 4.43 8.85
C ILE A 64 -2.89 4.73 8.36
N ALA A 65 -1.97 3.79 8.56
CA ALA A 65 -0.60 3.91 8.09
C ALA A 65 -0.51 4.01 6.55
N HIS A 66 -1.32 3.25 5.82
CA HIS A 66 -1.41 3.35 4.35
C HIS A 66 -1.96 4.71 3.90
N ILE A 67 -2.99 5.24 4.56
CA ILE A 67 -3.52 6.59 4.28
C ILE A 67 -2.46 7.64 4.56
N TRP A 68 -1.75 7.54 5.67
CA TRP A 68 -0.68 8.47 6.02
C TRP A 68 0.45 8.45 5.00
N LEU A 69 0.91 7.27 4.57
CA LEU A 69 1.94 7.17 3.52
C LEU A 69 1.43 7.72 2.19
N GLY A 70 0.18 7.41 1.79
CA GLY A 70 -0.43 7.95 0.58
C GLY A 70 -0.49 9.47 0.59
N TRP A 71 -0.91 10.07 1.71
CA TRP A 71 -0.89 11.51 1.91
C TRP A 71 0.54 12.08 1.86
N ALA A 72 1.50 11.44 2.51
CA ALA A 72 2.89 11.88 2.51
C ALA A 72 3.49 11.87 1.08
N LEU A 73 3.16 10.88 0.26
CA LEU A 73 3.59 10.84 -1.15
C LEU A 73 3.03 12.01 -1.98
N LEU A 74 1.80 12.48 -1.67
CA LEU A 74 1.21 13.64 -2.35
C LEU A 74 1.74 14.97 -1.82
N ALA A 75 1.79 15.13 -0.48
CA ALA A 75 2.18 16.36 0.18
C ALA A 75 3.71 16.57 0.23
N ARG A 76 4.48 15.51 0.10
CA ARG A 76 5.96 15.48 0.07
C ARG A 76 6.64 16.19 1.25
N PRO A 77 6.24 15.92 2.51
CA PRO A 77 6.99 16.39 3.65
C PRO A 77 8.42 15.80 3.66
N PRO A 78 9.39 16.43 4.36
CA PRO A 78 10.80 16.03 4.30
C PRO A 78 11.08 14.59 4.78
N TYR A 79 10.18 14.02 5.55
CA TYR A 79 10.29 12.63 6.04
C TYR A 79 9.68 11.57 5.09
N THR A 80 9.04 11.96 3.98
CA THR A 80 8.31 11.05 3.07
C THR A 80 9.15 9.86 2.63
N ARG A 81 10.39 10.11 2.23
CA ARG A 81 11.31 9.05 1.78
C ARG A 81 11.61 8.03 2.88
N ALA A 82 11.91 8.50 4.08
CA ALA A 82 12.20 7.62 5.22
C ALA A 82 10.95 6.80 5.60
N LEU A 83 9.78 7.45 5.62
CA LEU A 83 8.50 6.79 5.87
C LEU A 83 8.20 5.72 4.81
N ALA A 84 8.37 6.04 3.52
CA ALA A 84 8.13 5.10 2.43
C ALA A 84 9.05 3.88 2.50
N ILE A 85 10.34 4.08 2.75
CA ILE A 85 11.31 2.98 2.92
C ILE A 85 10.96 2.14 4.14
N GLY A 86 10.73 2.76 5.30
CA GLY A 86 10.43 2.06 6.54
C GLY A 86 9.18 1.21 6.44
N MET A 87 8.07 1.80 5.97
CA MET A 87 6.81 1.07 5.80
C MET A 87 6.92 -0.04 4.76
N ALA A 88 7.58 0.22 3.61
CA ALA A 88 7.74 -0.79 2.57
C ALA A 88 8.57 -1.99 3.06
N VAL A 89 9.67 -1.76 3.76
CA VAL A 89 10.48 -2.85 4.32
C VAL A 89 9.69 -3.68 5.32
N ILE A 90 8.98 -3.03 6.25
CA ILE A 90 8.17 -3.72 7.27
C ILE A 90 7.08 -4.58 6.60
N GLU A 91 6.33 -4.02 5.65
CA GLU A 91 5.25 -4.73 4.97
C GLU A 91 5.77 -5.90 4.12
N ILE A 92 6.87 -5.70 3.40
CA ILE A 92 7.53 -6.78 2.63
C ILE A 92 7.96 -7.92 3.54
N VAL A 93 8.59 -7.63 4.69
CA VAL A 93 9.02 -8.65 5.65
C VAL A 93 7.82 -9.41 6.21
N ILE A 94 6.76 -8.70 6.63
CA ILE A 94 5.54 -9.32 7.12
C ILE A 94 4.94 -10.26 6.08
N ILE A 95 4.74 -9.79 4.84
CA ILE A 95 4.11 -10.59 3.79
C ILE A 95 4.98 -11.78 3.39
N CYS A 96 6.29 -11.60 3.26
CA CYS A 96 7.22 -12.70 2.96
C CYS A 96 7.18 -13.77 4.07
N THR A 97 7.12 -13.39 5.34
CA THR A 97 6.99 -14.32 6.46
C THR A 97 5.66 -15.09 6.39
N LEU A 98 4.56 -14.39 6.12
CA LEU A 98 3.24 -15.00 5.96
C LEU A 98 3.19 -15.96 4.77
N PHE A 99 3.87 -15.63 3.67
CA PHE A 99 3.97 -16.52 2.51
C PHE A 99 4.84 -17.76 2.82
N ALA A 100 5.94 -17.61 3.55
CA ALA A 100 6.75 -18.74 3.96
C ALA A 100 5.94 -19.74 4.80
N TRP A 101 5.13 -19.25 5.76
CA TRP A 101 4.24 -20.11 6.55
C TRP A 101 3.15 -20.77 5.70
N PHE A 102 2.51 -20.01 4.82
CA PHE A 102 1.48 -20.55 3.94
C PHE A 102 2.02 -21.64 3.01
N LEU A 103 3.22 -21.45 2.45
CA LEU A 103 3.83 -22.40 1.52
C LEU A 103 4.44 -23.62 2.22
N ALA A 104 4.73 -23.55 3.53
CA ALA A 104 5.16 -24.70 4.30
C ALA A 104 4.03 -25.75 4.45
N GLU A 105 2.79 -25.27 4.64
CA GLU A 105 1.58 -26.11 4.73
C GLU A 105 0.47 -25.50 3.87
N PRO A 106 0.54 -25.67 2.54
CA PRO A 106 -0.36 -24.96 1.64
C PRO A 106 -1.79 -25.53 1.68
N ASP A 107 -2.74 -24.61 1.90
CA ASP A 107 -4.16 -24.90 1.85
C ASP A 107 -4.81 -23.99 0.79
N TRP A 108 -5.05 -24.52 -0.39
CA TRP A 108 -5.59 -23.81 -1.56
C TRP A 108 -7.13 -23.81 -1.59
N THR A 109 -7.77 -23.63 -0.44
CA THR A 109 -9.20 -23.30 -0.41
C THR A 109 -9.45 -21.93 -1.07
N ILE A 110 -10.68 -21.69 -1.55
CA ILE A 110 -11.06 -20.42 -2.20
C ILE A 110 -10.69 -19.22 -1.33
N TRP A 111 -10.95 -19.29 -0.03
CA TRP A 111 -10.67 -18.20 0.92
C TRP A 111 -9.17 -17.94 1.08
N ARG A 112 -8.37 -18.98 1.22
CA ARG A 112 -6.92 -18.86 1.40
C ARG A 112 -6.22 -18.48 0.12
N THR A 113 -6.71 -18.94 -1.02
CA THR A 113 -6.23 -18.50 -2.34
C THR A 113 -6.50 -17.00 -2.55
N ASN A 114 -7.71 -16.54 -2.26
CA ASN A 114 -8.04 -15.12 -2.34
C ASN A 114 -7.17 -14.27 -1.40
N TRP A 115 -6.95 -14.73 -0.17
CA TRP A 115 -6.03 -14.10 0.77
C TRP A 115 -4.60 -14.01 0.21
N PHE A 116 -4.08 -15.11 -0.37
CA PHE A 116 -2.75 -15.16 -0.97
C PHE A 116 -2.60 -14.17 -2.14
N VAL A 117 -3.56 -14.17 -3.06
CA VAL A 117 -3.58 -13.24 -4.22
C VAL A 117 -3.62 -11.79 -3.76
N ASN A 118 -4.46 -11.47 -2.77
CA ASN A 118 -4.52 -10.13 -2.19
C ASN A 118 -3.17 -9.71 -1.58
N LYS A 119 -2.51 -10.60 -0.82
CA LYS A 119 -1.20 -10.33 -0.24
C LYS A 119 -0.10 -10.20 -1.29
N ALA A 120 -0.15 -10.97 -2.38
CA ALA A 120 0.76 -10.82 -3.52
C ALA A 120 0.59 -9.44 -4.19
N PHE A 121 -0.63 -8.94 -4.33
CA PHE A 121 -0.90 -7.61 -4.83
C PHE A 121 -0.31 -6.52 -3.92
N VAL A 122 -0.56 -6.61 -2.61
CA VAL A 122 0.01 -5.67 -1.61
C VAL A 122 1.54 -5.70 -1.66
N LEU A 123 2.15 -6.89 -1.71
CA LEU A 123 3.60 -7.06 -1.83
C LEU A 123 4.15 -6.33 -3.06
N THR A 124 3.51 -6.51 -4.21
CA THR A 124 3.91 -5.82 -5.45
C THR A 124 3.85 -4.31 -5.29
N CYS A 125 2.80 -3.77 -4.68
CA CYS A 125 2.68 -2.34 -4.41
C CYS A 125 3.83 -1.81 -3.55
N PHE A 126 4.19 -2.51 -2.50
CA PHE A 126 5.28 -2.07 -1.61
C PHE A 126 6.67 -2.26 -2.21
N ILE A 127 6.88 -3.24 -3.09
CA ILE A 127 8.11 -3.37 -3.89
C ILE A 127 8.24 -2.15 -4.83
N LEU A 128 7.18 -1.73 -5.49
CA LEU A 128 7.18 -0.54 -6.35
C LEU A 128 7.44 0.74 -5.56
N ILE A 129 6.84 0.89 -4.37
CA ILE A 129 7.09 2.02 -3.47
C ILE A 129 8.55 2.04 -3.02
N LEU A 130 9.09 0.90 -2.59
CA LEU A 130 10.48 0.78 -2.17
C LEU A 130 11.44 1.12 -3.31
N GLY A 131 11.22 0.55 -4.49
CA GLY A 131 12.02 0.84 -5.68
C GLY A 131 12.00 2.33 -6.03
N THR A 132 10.82 2.97 -5.97
CA THR A 132 10.68 4.41 -6.20
C THR A 132 11.41 5.23 -5.13
N ALA A 133 11.28 4.86 -3.85
CA ALA A 133 11.92 5.58 -2.74
C ALA A 133 13.45 5.44 -2.75
N LEU A 134 13.97 4.32 -3.26
CA LEU A 134 15.41 4.10 -3.41
C LEU A 134 15.99 4.81 -4.65
N TYR A 135 15.16 5.06 -5.65
CA TYR A 135 15.60 5.73 -6.87
C TYR A 135 15.89 7.22 -6.59
N ARG A 136 17.18 7.60 -6.66
CA ARG A 136 17.65 8.94 -6.27
C ARG A 136 17.02 10.12 -7.04
N PRO A 137 16.70 10.02 -8.36
CA PRO A 137 16.04 11.10 -9.10
C PRO A 137 14.58 11.34 -8.68
N ALA A 138 13.91 10.35 -8.07
CA ALA A 138 12.60 10.58 -7.49
C ALA A 138 12.77 11.43 -6.21
N ARG A 139 12.57 12.73 -6.34
CA ARG A 139 12.52 13.65 -5.19
C ARG A 139 11.21 13.41 -4.42
N LEU A 140 11.27 12.47 -3.50
CA LEU A 140 10.22 12.24 -2.52
C LEU A 140 10.40 13.18 -1.34
#